data_95ebfed97ab2b2ed0e46e645a5a35921
#
_entry.id   95ebfed97ab2b2ed0e46e645a5a35921
#
_cell.length_a   1.000
_cell.length_b   1.000
_cell.length_c   1.000
_cell.angle_alpha   90.00
_cell.angle_beta   90.00
_cell.angle_gamma   90.00
#
_symmetry.space_group_name_H-M   'P 1'
#
loop_
_entity.id
_entity.type
_entity.pdbx_description
1 polymer ?
#
loop_
_entity_poly.entity_id
_entity_poly.type
_entity_poly.pdbx_seq_one_letter_code
_entity_poly.pdbx_strand_id
1 'polypeptide(L)'
;MYAYLAEEFATELINVRSDTELDGALKQVSRRLGFDHFALSLEMRSTSCEAPGLLLHDYPDEWAKVYIAFDLAGQDPVRRACDKTIIGFAWDWIDELVPLTRGDRQMLNVGRECGIGNGYTVPRHLPGIGRGTCTFAVRPERELPRRRFAVAEMIGTLALSC
;
A
#
# COMPACT_ATOMS: atom_id res chain seq x y z
N MET A 1 -17.93 16.97 3.62
CA MET A 1 -16.52 17.28 3.93
C MET A 1 -15.55 16.29 3.28
N TYR A 2 -15.79 14.99 3.43
CA TYR A 2 -14.88 13.99 2.85
C TYR A 2 -14.89 13.98 1.33
N ALA A 3 -16.05 14.22 0.71
CA ALA A 3 -16.14 14.29 -0.76
C ALA A 3 -15.30 15.44 -1.33
N TYR A 4 -15.22 16.54 -0.61
CA TYR A 4 -14.43 17.70 -1.01
C TYR A 4 -12.93 17.37 -0.95
N LEU A 5 -12.49 16.71 0.13
CA LEU A 5 -11.09 16.30 0.25
C LEU A 5 -10.70 15.28 -0.84
N ALA A 6 -11.60 14.35 -1.12
CA ALA A 6 -11.35 13.35 -2.16
C ALA A 6 -11.17 14.01 -3.52
N GLU A 7 -12.02 14.97 -3.85
CA GLU A 7 -11.93 15.71 -5.12
C GLU A 7 -10.64 16.51 -5.21
N GLU A 8 -10.26 17.19 -4.14
CA GLU A 8 -9.02 17.95 -4.07
C GLU A 8 -7.80 17.06 -4.32
N PHE A 9 -7.74 15.92 -3.64
CA PHE A 9 -6.62 14.98 -3.78
C PHE A 9 -6.60 14.33 -5.16
N ALA A 10 -7.78 13.98 -5.70
CA ALA A 10 -7.87 13.40 -7.02
C ALA A 10 -7.35 14.39 -8.08
N THR A 11 -7.71 15.65 -7.96
CA THR A 11 -7.24 16.70 -8.86
C THR A 11 -5.73 16.84 -8.80
N GLU A 12 -5.16 16.81 -7.61
CA GLU A 12 -3.73 16.88 -7.42
C GLU A 12 -3.02 15.71 -8.10
N LEU A 13 -3.53 14.48 -7.91
CA LEU A 13 -2.93 13.29 -8.50
C LEU A 13 -3.01 13.27 -10.02
N ILE A 14 -4.12 13.73 -10.59
CA ILE A 14 -4.29 13.78 -12.04
C ILE A 14 -3.25 14.71 -12.68
N ASN A 15 -2.82 15.72 -11.96
CA ASN A 15 -1.87 16.71 -12.46
C ASN A 15 -0.41 16.37 -12.19
N VAL A 16 -0.14 15.23 -11.55
CA VAL A 16 1.22 14.78 -11.27
C VAL A 16 1.94 14.44 -12.58
N ARG A 17 3.19 14.87 -12.70
CA ARG A 17 3.97 14.69 -13.94
C ARG A 17 5.31 13.96 -13.71
N SER A 18 5.63 13.62 -12.49
CA SER A 18 6.88 12.93 -12.17
C SER A 18 6.71 12.06 -10.94
N ASP A 19 7.64 11.12 -10.77
CA ASP A 19 7.65 10.27 -9.58
C ASP A 19 7.87 11.09 -8.31
N THR A 20 8.68 12.14 -8.40
CA THR A 20 8.91 13.03 -7.27
C THR A 20 7.64 13.75 -6.84
N GLU A 21 6.87 14.23 -7.81
CA GLU A 21 5.59 14.88 -7.52
C GLU A 21 4.58 13.88 -6.94
N LEU A 22 4.55 12.66 -7.48
CA LEU A 22 3.68 11.60 -6.98
C LEU A 22 4.03 11.24 -5.54
N ASP A 23 5.31 11.09 -5.25
CA ASP A 23 5.80 10.80 -3.92
C ASP A 23 5.35 11.87 -2.93
N GLY A 24 5.55 13.13 -3.27
CA GLY A 24 5.15 14.25 -2.43
C GLY A 24 3.64 14.31 -2.20
N ALA A 25 2.86 14.08 -3.26
CA ALA A 25 1.40 14.07 -3.18
C ALA A 25 0.91 12.96 -2.26
N LEU A 26 1.45 11.75 -2.42
CA LEU A 26 1.05 10.61 -1.59
C LEU A 26 1.44 10.80 -0.12
N LYS A 27 2.61 11.39 0.16
CA LYS A 27 3.00 11.73 1.52
C LYS A 27 1.97 12.65 2.18
N GLN A 28 1.62 13.71 1.48
CA GLN A 28 0.71 14.71 1.99
C GLN A 28 -0.69 14.12 2.19
N VAL A 29 -1.19 13.41 1.21
CA VAL A 29 -2.51 12.79 1.25
C VAL A 29 -2.61 11.78 2.40
N SER A 30 -1.62 10.90 2.53
CA SER A 30 -1.67 9.86 3.56
C SER A 30 -1.76 10.49 4.94
N ARG A 31 -0.98 11.52 5.22
CA ARG A 31 -1.04 12.20 6.52
C ARG A 31 -2.35 12.91 6.76
N ARG A 32 -2.89 13.56 5.74
CA ARG A 32 -4.18 14.25 5.87
C ARG A 32 -5.34 13.28 6.05
N LEU A 33 -5.22 12.05 5.54
CA LEU A 33 -6.21 11.01 5.76
C LEU A 33 -6.07 10.33 7.13
N GLY A 34 -5.00 10.59 7.85
CA GLY A 34 -4.78 10.01 9.17
C GLY A 34 -3.86 8.82 9.20
N PHE A 35 -3.14 8.56 8.11
CA PHE A 35 -2.12 7.52 8.04
C PHE A 35 -0.73 8.13 8.29
N ASP A 36 0.19 7.29 8.69
CA ASP A 36 1.57 7.73 8.98
C ASP A 36 2.52 7.45 7.83
N HIS A 37 2.23 6.44 7.02
CA HIS A 37 3.10 5.98 5.95
C HIS A 37 2.30 5.55 4.74
N PHE A 38 2.95 5.54 3.58
CA PHE A 38 2.39 4.97 2.37
C PHE A 38 3.44 4.12 1.66
N ALA A 39 2.98 3.23 0.78
CA ALA A 39 3.86 2.47 -0.10
C ALA A 39 3.14 2.18 -1.40
N LEU A 40 3.81 2.45 -2.51
CA LEU A 40 3.32 2.17 -3.86
C LEU A 40 4.24 1.11 -4.47
N SER A 41 3.66 -0.03 -4.84
CA SER A 41 4.39 -1.14 -5.44
C SER A 41 3.80 -1.48 -6.79
N LEU A 42 4.65 -1.87 -7.72
CA LEU A 42 4.21 -2.32 -9.04
C LEU A 42 4.99 -3.56 -9.42
N GLU A 43 4.27 -4.60 -9.82
CA GLU A 43 4.84 -5.84 -10.31
C GLU A 43 4.45 -5.99 -11.78
N MET A 44 5.44 -5.91 -12.66
CA MET A 44 5.23 -6.00 -14.10
C MET A 44 5.51 -7.41 -14.58
N ARG A 45 4.72 -7.90 -15.53
CA ARG A 45 4.93 -9.21 -16.16
C ARG A 45 5.93 -9.12 -17.31
N SER A 46 6.95 -8.34 -17.17
CA SER A 46 7.97 -8.25 -18.18
C SER A 46 9.00 -9.36 -17.95
N THR A 47 9.39 -10.04 -19.01
CA THR A 47 10.39 -11.11 -18.93
C THR A 47 11.77 -10.60 -18.54
N SER A 48 12.00 -9.30 -18.65
CA SER A 48 13.30 -8.70 -18.36
C SER A 48 13.34 -8.03 -16.98
N CYS A 49 12.21 -7.93 -16.31
CA CYS A 49 12.13 -7.19 -15.05
C CYS A 49 11.40 -8.02 -14.02
N GLU A 50 12.14 -8.87 -13.35
CA GLU A 50 11.59 -9.72 -12.31
C GLU A 50 11.57 -9.07 -10.94
N ALA A 51 11.92 -7.79 -10.85
CA ALA A 51 11.92 -7.10 -9.58
C ALA A 51 10.55 -6.52 -9.31
N PRO A 52 9.72 -7.14 -8.45
CA PRO A 52 8.57 -6.45 -7.90
C PRO A 52 9.13 -5.26 -7.17
N GLY A 53 8.76 -4.07 -7.61
CA GLY A 53 9.36 -2.89 -7.05
C GLY A 53 8.49 -2.25 -5.99
N LEU A 54 9.03 -2.04 -4.82
CA LEU A 54 8.56 -1.01 -3.94
C LEU A 54 9.01 0.29 -4.59
N LEU A 55 8.12 0.95 -5.35
CA LEU A 55 8.47 2.09 -6.18
C LEU A 55 8.66 3.37 -5.38
N LEU A 56 7.66 3.71 -4.58
CA LEU A 56 7.65 4.91 -3.78
C LEU A 56 7.14 4.55 -2.40
N HIS A 57 7.76 5.08 -1.37
CA HIS A 57 7.31 4.83 -0.01
C HIS A 57 7.93 5.83 0.95
N ASP A 58 7.32 5.95 2.12
CA ASP A 58 7.93 6.64 3.25
C ASP A 58 7.99 5.76 4.49
N TYR A 59 8.10 4.45 4.29
CA TYR A 59 8.33 3.51 5.38
C TYR A 59 9.64 3.82 6.10
N PRO A 60 9.74 3.52 7.40
CA PRO A 60 11.04 3.56 8.07
C PRO A 60 12.06 2.70 7.32
N ASP A 61 13.30 3.17 7.20
CA ASP A 61 14.34 2.48 6.42
C ASP A 61 14.51 1.03 6.86
N GLU A 62 14.48 0.79 8.16
CA GLU A 62 14.60 -0.55 8.71
C GLU A 62 13.52 -1.49 8.19
N TRP A 63 12.27 -1.03 8.18
CA TRP A 63 11.16 -1.83 7.66
C TRP A 63 11.24 -2.01 6.15
N ALA A 64 11.63 -0.98 5.43
CA ALA A 64 11.75 -1.07 3.97
C ALA A 64 12.71 -2.17 3.55
N LYS A 65 13.84 -2.30 4.24
CA LYS A 65 14.83 -3.36 3.96
C LYS A 65 14.26 -4.75 4.25
N VAL A 66 13.59 -4.91 5.37
CA VAL A 66 12.98 -6.19 5.76
C VAL A 66 11.85 -6.54 4.79
N TYR A 67 11.02 -5.57 4.44
CA TYR A 67 9.90 -5.76 3.52
C TYR A 67 10.37 -6.27 2.15
N ILE A 68 11.41 -5.64 1.60
CA ILE A 68 11.95 -6.05 0.31
C ILE A 68 12.44 -7.49 0.37
N ALA A 69 13.10 -7.89 1.44
CA ALA A 69 13.58 -9.25 1.60
C ALA A 69 12.43 -10.26 1.63
N PHE A 70 11.36 -9.97 2.37
CA PHE A 70 10.17 -10.84 2.41
C PHE A 70 9.46 -10.89 1.06
N ASP A 71 9.37 -9.76 0.36
CA ASP A 71 8.69 -9.67 -0.92
C ASP A 71 9.44 -10.50 -1.98
N LEU A 72 10.76 -10.40 -2.02
CA LEU A 72 11.58 -11.19 -2.94
C LEU A 72 11.47 -12.69 -2.67
N ALA A 73 11.23 -13.06 -1.42
CA ALA A 73 11.04 -14.46 -1.04
C ALA A 73 9.62 -14.95 -1.32
N GLY A 74 8.73 -14.08 -1.79
CA GLY A 74 7.33 -14.43 -2.05
C GLY A 74 6.52 -14.68 -0.79
N GLN A 75 6.96 -14.13 0.33
CA GLN A 75 6.38 -14.43 1.64
C GLN A 75 5.46 -13.32 2.17
N ASP A 76 5.19 -12.30 1.39
CA ASP A 76 4.34 -11.20 1.83
C ASP A 76 2.86 -11.62 1.82
N PRO A 77 2.22 -11.74 3.01
CA PRO A 77 0.81 -12.11 3.07
C PRO A 77 -0.10 -11.04 2.47
N VAL A 78 0.27 -9.77 2.54
CA VAL A 78 -0.51 -8.69 1.96
C VAL A 78 -0.57 -8.85 0.44
N ARG A 79 0.53 -9.19 -0.19
CA ARG A 79 0.57 -9.42 -1.63
C ARG A 79 -0.31 -10.59 -2.04
N ARG A 80 -0.26 -11.69 -1.27
CA ARG A 80 -1.11 -12.85 -1.56
C ARG A 80 -2.60 -12.50 -1.38
N ALA A 81 -2.92 -11.69 -0.39
CA ALA A 81 -4.30 -11.24 -0.19
C ALA A 81 -4.79 -10.40 -1.37
N CYS A 82 -3.92 -9.62 -1.98
CA CYS A 82 -4.27 -8.81 -3.15
C CYS A 82 -4.72 -9.66 -4.32
N ASP A 83 -4.31 -10.92 -4.41
CA ASP A 83 -4.76 -11.84 -5.46
C ASP A 83 -6.17 -12.35 -5.22
N LYS A 84 -6.72 -12.15 -4.04
CA LYS A 84 -8.03 -12.68 -3.65
C LYS A 84 -9.14 -11.62 -3.65
N THR A 85 -8.82 -10.37 -3.93
CA THR A 85 -9.80 -9.30 -3.90
C THR A 85 -9.48 -8.24 -4.96
N ILE A 86 -10.50 -7.54 -5.41
CA ILE A 86 -10.34 -6.41 -6.35
C ILE A 86 -10.52 -5.07 -5.65
N ILE A 87 -10.89 -5.09 -4.38
CA ILE A 87 -11.05 -3.87 -3.59
C ILE A 87 -10.07 -3.88 -2.42
N GLY A 88 -9.85 -2.71 -1.84
CA GLY A 88 -8.95 -2.56 -0.71
C GLY A 88 -9.41 -3.32 0.52
N PHE A 89 -8.46 -3.61 1.39
CA PHE A 89 -8.71 -4.34 2.63
C PHE A 89 -7.80 -3.83 3.75
N ALA A 90 -8.34 -3.85 4.96
CA ALA A 90 -7.55 -3.57 6.15
C ALA A 90 -6.73 -4.81 6.52
N TRP A 91 -5.51 -4.63 7.01
CA TRP A 91 -4.63 -5.74 7.34
C TRP A 91 -5.17 -6.61 8.47
N ASP A 92 -5.95 -6.04 9.38
CA ASP A 92 -6.55 -6.83 10.45
C ASP A 92 -7.68 -7.75 9.97
N TRP A 93 -8.04 -7.67 8.69
CA TRP A 93 -8.99 -8.56 8.02
C TRP A 93 -8.31 -9.53 7.05
N ILE A 94 -6.98 -9.54 7.02
CA ILE A 94 -6.24 -10.31 6.03
C ILE A 94 -6.49 -11.81 6.14
N ASP A 95 -6.75 -12.32 7.35
CA ASP A 95 -7.04 -13.73 7.58
C ASP A 95 -8.37 -14.17 6.96
N GLU A 96 -9.25 -13.24 6.62
CA GLU A 96 -10.47 -13.55 5.87
C GLU A 96 -10.19 -13.82 4.38
N LEU A 97 -9.06 -13.36 3.89
CA LEU A 97 -8.69 -13.49 2.49
C LEU A 97 -7.70 -14.63 2.24
N VAL A 98 -6.75 -14.81 3.13
CA VAL A 98 -5.73 -15.85 3.02
C VAL A 98 -5.46 -16.43 4.41
N PRO A 99 -5.19 -17.74 4.53
CA PRO A 99 -4.76 -18.30 5.79
C PRO A 99 -3.37 -17.78 6.13
N LEU A 100 -3.18 -17.37 7.38
CA LEU A 100 -1.91 -16.87 7.85
C LEU A 100 -1.05 -17.99 8.40
N THR A 101 0.16 -18.14 7.87
CA THR A 101 1.15 -19.06 8.36
C THR A 101 1.89 -18.45 9.55
N ARG A 102 2.71 -19.27 10.23
CA ARG A 102 3.58 -18.76 11.29
C ARG A 102 4.55 -17.70 10.74
N GLY A 103 5.09 -17.93 9.54
CA GLY A 103 5.99 -16.98 8.89
C GLY A 103 5.29 -15.65 8.58
N ASP A 104 4.03 -15.71 8.16
CA ASP A 104 3.23 -14.51 7.91
C ASP A 104 3.05 -13.68 9.18
N ARG A 105 2.73 -14.35 10.29
CA ARG A 105 2.55 -13.67 11.57
C ARG A 105 3.87 -13.08 12.07
N GLN A 106 4.97 -13.77 11.83
CA GLN A 106 6.28 -13.26 12.17
C GLN A 106 6.62 -12.00 11.38
N MET A 107 6.32 -11.97 10.07
CA MET A 107 6.53 -10.79 9.25
C MET A 107 5.74 -9.59 9.77
N LEU A 108 4.47 -9.81 10.10
CA LEU A 108 3.62 -8.74 10.63
C LEU A 108 4.14 -8.24 11.97
N ASN A 109 4.66 -9.13 12.82
CA ASN A 109 5.25 -8.76 14.09
C ASN A 109 6.54 -7.97 13.92
N VAL A 110 7.38 -8.34 12.97
CA VAL A 110 8.59 -7.58 12.64
C VAL A 110 8.21 -6.18 12.16
N GLY A 111 7.14 -6.08 11.37
CA GLY A 111 6.63 -4.79 10.96
C GLY A 111 6.31 -3.89 12.15
N ARG A 112 5.65 -4.45 13.18
CA ARG A 112 5.34 -3.69 14.39
C ARG A 112 6.60 -3.21 15.09
N GLU A 113 7.61 -4.04 15.17
CA GLU A 113 8.89 -3.68 15.78
C GLU A 113 9.58 -2.56 15.00
N CYS A 114 9.35 -2.49 13.70
CA CYS A 114 9.92 -1.47 12.82
C CYS A 114 9.03 -0.23 12.65
N GLY A 115 7.90 -0.16 13.35
CA GLY A 115 7.04 1.03 13.33
C GLY A 115 5.82 0.95 12.42
N ILE A 116 5.50 -0.23 11.88
CA ILE A 116 4.32 -0.44 11.03
C ILE A 116 3.36 -1.38 11.75
N GLY A 117 2.26 -0.84 12.26
CA GLY A 117 1.33 -1.62 13.08
C GLY A 117 0.17 -2.22 12.32
N ASN A 118 -0.41 -1.46 11.41
CA ASN A 118 -1.58 -1.89 10.66
C ASN A 118 -1.65 -1.07 9.37
N GLY A 119 -2.48 -1.49 8.44
CA GLY A 119 -2.57 -0.78 7.17
C GLY A 119 -3.84 -1.08 6.41
N TYR A 120 -4.02 -0.33 5.34
CA TYR A 120 -5.07 -0.52 4.35
C TYR A 120 -4.40 -0.59 2.98
N THR A 121 -4.60 -1.68 2.25
CA THR A 121 -3.96 -1.89 0.95
C THR A 121 -5.00 -1.90 -0.16
N VAL A 122 -4.75 -1.12 -1.21
CA VAL A 122 -5.57 -1.04 -2.41
C VAL A 122 -4.87 -1.80 -3.52
N PRO A 123 -5.43 -2.93 -3.97
CA PRO A 123 -4.86 -3.68 -5.08
C PRO A 123 -5.37 -3.14 -6.41
N ARG A 124 -4.57 -3.33 -7.47
CA ARG A 124 -5.01 -3.06 -8.82
C ARG A 124 -4.41 -4.10 -9.75
N HIS A 125 -5.29 -4.81 -10.45
CA HIS A 125 -4.89 -5.77 -11.46
C HIS A 125 -4.83 -5.08 -12.81
N LEU A 126 -3.70 -5.22 -13.48
CA LEU A 126 -3.45 -4.61 -14.79
C LEU A 126 -3.37 -5.75 -15.81
N PRO A 127 -4.49 -6.10 -16.48
CA PRO A 127 -4.52 -7.26 -17.39
C PRO A 127 -3.42 -7.19 -18.45
N GLY A 128 -2.64 -8.26 -18.56
CA GLY A 128 -1.55 -8.35 -19.53
C GLY A 128 -0.29 -7.58 -19.15
N ILE A 129 -0.34 -6.75 -18.12
CA ILE A 129 0.78 -5.90 -17.71
C ILE A 129 1.36 -6.33 -16.39
N GLY A 130 0.51 -6.57 -15.40
CA GLY A 130 0.96 -6.92 -14.06
C GLY A 130 -0.05 -6.56 -13.00
N ARG A 131 0.44 -6.20 -11.85
CA ARG A 131 -0.41 -5.78 -10.73
C ARG A 131 0.32 -4.74 -9.89
N GLY A 132 -0.47 -3.91 -9.22
CA GLY A 132 0.07 -2.90 -8.33
C GLY A 132 -0.66 -2.87 -7.01
N THR A 133 -0.05 -2.27 -6.02
CA THR A 133 -0.67 -2.03 -4.72
C THR A 133 -0.33 -0.63 -4.23
N CYS A 134 -1.30 -0.01 -3.57
CA CYS A 134 -1.06 1.21 -2.84
C CYS A 134 -1.48 0.97 -1.40
N THR A 135 -0.55 1.08 -0.47
CA THR A 135 -0.77 0.82 0.94
C THR A 135 -0.67 2.10 1.74
N PHE A 136 -1.59 2.26 2.67
CA PHE A 136 -1.55 3.33 3.68
C PHE A 136 -1.44 2.64 5.04
N ALA A 137 -0.46 3.04 5.83
CA ALA A 137 -0.15 2.36 7.08
C ALA A 137 -0.09 3.31 8.27
N VAL A 138 -0.33 2.77 9.45
CA VAL A 138 -0.23 3.52 10.71
C VAL A 138 0.80 2.87 11.62
N ARG A 139 1.33 3.66 12.55
CA ARG A 139 2.22 3.18 13.60
C ARG A 139 1.44 2.25 14.55
N PRO A 140 2.14 1.36 15.28
CA PRO A 140 1.48 0.37 16.15
C PRO A 140 0.52 0.96 17.16
N GLU A 141 0.79 2.15 17.67
CA GLU A 141 -0.03 2.79 18.70
C GLU A 141 -1.24 3.54 18.16
N ARG A 142 -1.40 3.59 16.83
CA ARG A 142 -2.51 4.33 16.22
C ARG A 142 -3.53 3.38 15.62
N GLU A 143 -4.80 3.79 15.69
CA GLU A 143 -5.89 3.05 15.04
C GLU A 143 -5.98 3.44 13.57
N LEU A 144 -6.42 2.50 12.74
CA LEU A 144 -6.70 2.78 11.34
C LEU A 144 -7.85 3.79 11.22
N PRO A 145 -7.70 4.80 10.36
CA PRO A 145 -8.77 5.77 10.12
C PRO A 145 -9.84 5.18 9.19
N ARG A 146 -10.66 4.28 9.73
CA ARG A 146 -11.64 3.51 8.94
C ARG A 146 -12.64 4.37 8.20
N ARG A 147 -12.94 5.57 8.71
CA ARG A 147 -13.83 6.53 8.05
C ARG A 147 -13.26 7.02 6.73
N ARG A 148 -11.97 6.85 6.52
CA ARG A 148 -11.27 7.35 5.34
C ARG A 148 -10.94 6.26 4.33
N PHE A 149 -11.37 5.02 4.57
CA PHE A 149 -11.05 3.92 3.66
C PHE A 149 -11.60 4.14 2.24
N ALA A 150 -12.80 4.69 2.12
CA ALA A 150 -13.35 4.97 0.78
C ALA A 150 -12.50 5.96 0.00
N VAL A 151 -12.02 7.00 0.67
CA VAL A 151 -11.13 7.99 0.06
C VAL A 151 -9.78 7.36 -0.26
N ALA A 152 -9.24 6.57 0.67
CA ALA A 152 -7.97 5.86 0.46
C ALA A 152 -8.07 4.92 -0.75
N GLU A 153 -9.19 4.22 -0.90
CA GLU A 153 -9.44 3.35 -2.05
C GLU A 153 -9.35 4.13 -3.37
N MET A 154 -10.02 5.26 -3.42
CA MET A 154 -10.02 6.10 -4.62
C MET A 154 -8.63 6.65 -4.92
N ILE A 155 -7.95 7.16 -3.90
CA ILE A 155 -6.62 7.74 -4.05
C ILE A 155 -5.62 6.66 -4.49
N GLY A 156 -5.66 5.48 -3.86
CA GLY A 156 -4.78 4.38 -4.23
C GLY A 156 -4.97 3.93 -5.67
N THR A 157 -6.22 3.83 -6.11
CA THR A 157 -6.55 3.46 -7.49
C THR A 157 -6.01 4.50 -8.47
N LEU A 158 -6.19 5.78 -8.18
CA LEU A 158 -5.67 6.85 -9.04
C LEU A 158 -4.14 6.84 -9.08
N ALA A 159 -3.50 6.67 -7.93
CA ALA A 159 -2.04 6.64 -7.86
C ALA A 159 -1.47 5.52 -8.73
N LEU A 160 -2.13 4.37 -8.75
CA LEU A 160 -1.70 3.24 -9.57
C LEU A 160 -2.01 3.43 -11.06
N SER A 161 -2.76 4.45 -11.42
CA SER A 161 -3.09 4.79 -12.80
C SER A 161 -2.13 5.85 -13.37
N CYS A 162 -1.34 6.46 -12.53
CA CYS A 162 -0.32 7.43 -12.95
C CYS A 162 0.99 6.71 -13.35
#